data_1adee40a28447e8d243ee051e912b2bd
#
_entry.id   1adee40a28447e8d243ee051e912b2bd
#
_cell.length_a   1.000
_cell.length_b   1.000
_cell.length_c   1.000
_cell.angle_alpha   90.00
_cell.angle_beta   90.00
_cell.angle_gamma   90.00
#
_symmetry.space_group_name_H-M   'P 1'
#
loop_
_entity.id
_entity.type
_entity.pdbx_description
1 polymer ?
#
loop_
_entity_poly.entity_id
_entity_poly.type
_entity_poly.pdbx_seq_one_letter_code
_entity_poly.pdbx_strand_id
1 'polypeptide(L)'
;MKNELLLSAAILPMCGMAGEAIAASPAKGAPKEKQRPNIVLFLVDDMGWQDTSLPFWTQRTHYNDTYHTPNMERLAAQGKMFTQAYACSISSPTRVSLFTGMNAARHRVTSWTLRKNTTHEQPDSVMIYPEWNVNGICQEPGIERTTQVTTLAQVLKENGYQTIHCGKAHFGANDTPGADPLTMGFEVNIAGHAAGSPASYYGKNNFGNKPDGKSPLAAVPGLEKYHGTDTFLSEALTLEAMKALDSAQQKDEPFFLYMAHYAIHTPIQPDYRFYQKYLDKGLPPVEAAYATLIEGMDKSLGDLMDYLDN
;
A
#
# COMPACT_ATOMS: atom_id res chain seq x y z
N MET A 1 -41.20 47.04 -15.15
CA MET A 1 -41.86 46.49 -16.34
C MET A 1 -41.98 44.99 -16.11
N LYS A 2 -43.25 44.56 -15.96
CA LYS A 2 -43.61 43.16 -15.75
C LYS A 2 -43.55 42.42 -17.05
N ASN A 3 -43.08 41.16 -17.08
CA ASN A 3 -43.45 40.23 -18.12
C ASN A 3 -43.83 38.90 -17.48
N GLU A 4 -45.09 38.56 -17.74
CA GLU A 4 -45.80 37.40 -17.24
C GLU A 4 -45.44 36.14 -18.06
N LEU A 5 -45.36 35.02 -17.36
CA LEU A 5 -45.33 33.69 -17.98
C LEU A 5 -46.75 33.24 -18.35
N LEU A 6 -46.95 32.92 -19.62
CA LEU A 6 -48.16 32.25 -20.11
C LEU A 6 -47.99 30.74 -20.05
N LEU A 7 -48.78 30.08 -19.18
CA LEU A 7 -49.00 28.63 -19.21
C LEU A 7 -50.09 28.34 -20.25
N SER A 8 -49.79 27.50 -21.24
CA SER A 8 -50.79 26.93 -22.15
C SER A 8 -50.99 25.47 -21.81
N ALA A 9 -52.18 25.16 -21.25
CA ALA A 9 -52.66 23.80 -21.09
C ALA A 9 -53.37 23.33 -22.36
N ALA A 10 -52.90 22.28 -22.98
CA ALA A 10 -53.57 21.60 -24.09
C ALA A 10 -54.29 20.35 -23.57
N ILE A 11 -55.58 20.36 -23.61
CA ILE A 11 -56.47 19.21 -23.36
C ILE A 11 -56.69 18.48 -24.70
N LEU A 12 -56.34 17.20 -24.76
CA LEU A 12 -56.66 16.31 -25.88
C LEU A 12 -57.72 15.27 -25.44
N PRO A 13 -58.70 14.96 -26.28
CA PRO A 13 -59.84 14.10 -25.91
C PRO A 13 -59.42 12.61 -25.98
N MET A 14 -59.97 11.84 -25.05
CA MET A 14 -60.01 10.39 -25.06
C MET A 14 -60.87 9.86 -26.21
N CYS A 15 -60.26 9.09 -27.10
CA CYS A 15 -60.90 8.17 -27.99
C CYS A 15 -60.57 6.75 -27.59
N GLY A 16 -61.48 6.00 -27.06
CA GLY A 16 -61.28 4.60 -26.72
C GLY A 16 -61.22 3.72 -27.97
N MET A 17 -60.18 2.92 -28.06
CA MET A 17 -60.14 1.73 -28.90
C MET A 17 -59.58 0.57 -28.07
N ALA A 18 -60.41 -0.48 -27.97
CA ALA A 18 -59.98 -1.76 -27.43
C ALA A 18 -58.92 -2.36 -28.35
N GLY A 19 -57.70 -2.44 -27.86
CA GLY A 19 -56.58 -3.09 -28.55
C GLY A 19 -56.11 -4.29 -27.72
N GLU A 20 -55.97 -5.39 -28.39
CA GLU A 20 -55.54 -6.70 -27.86
C GLU A 20 -54.24 -6.57 -27.07
N ALA A 21 -54.19 -7.20 -25.92
CA ALA A 21 -53.00 -7.30 -25.09
C ALA A 21 -51.93 -8.13 -25.85
N ILE A 22 -51.00 -7.46 -26.48
CA ILE A 22 -49.75 -8.08 -26.95
C ILE A 22 -48.93 -8.42 -25.71
N ALA A 23 -48.81 -9.72 -25.41
CA ALA A 23 -47.92 -10.21 -24.35
C ALA A 23 -46.51 -9.72 -24.65
N ALA A 24 -46.00 -8.79 -23.84
CA ALA A 24 -44.63 -8.35 -23.90
C ALA A 24 -43.74 -9.55 -23.62
N SER A 25 -42.86 -9.90 -24.57
CA SER A 25 -41.78 -10.84 -24.35
C SER A 25 -40.96 -10.39 -23.16
N PRO A 26 -40.47 -11.30 -22.28
CA PRO A 26 -39.67 -10.89 -21.15
C PRO A 26 -38.44 -10.14 -21.67
N ALA A 27 -38.26 -8.93 -21.17
CA ALA A 27 -37.10 -8.08 -21.48
C ALA A 27 -35.83 -8.93 -21.25
N LYS A 28 -34.97 -8.99 -22.28
CA LYS A 28 -33.62 -9.58 -22.13
C LYS A 28 -33.01 -8.96 -20.88
N GLY A 29 -32.59 -9.81 -19.92
CA GLY A 29 -32.12 -9.38 -18.63
C GLY A 29 -31.12 -8.21 -18.77
N ALA A 30 -31.24 -7.24 -17.89
CA ALA A 30 -30.28 -6.13 -17.80
C ALA A 30 -28.85 -6.67 -17.89
N PRO A 31 -27.94 -5.99 -18.59
CA PRO A 31 -26.54 -6.42 -18.62
C PRO A 31 -26.10 -6.63 -17.16
N LYS A 32 -25.58 -7.82 -16.83
CA LYS A 32 -25.01 -8.03 -15.50
C LYS A 32 -23.98 -6.93 -15.30
N GLU A 33 -24.14 -6.14 -14.26
CA GLU A 33 -23.20 -5.11 -13.88
C GLU A 33 -21.82 -5.76 -13.81
N LYS A 34 -20.85 -5.21 -14.53
CA LYS A 34 -19.54 -5.82 -14.65
C LYS A 34 -18.90 -5.80 -13.27
N GLN A 35 -18.71 -6.96 -12.67
CA GLN A 35 -18.13 -7.07 -11.33
C GLN A 35 -16.77 -6.35 -11.31
N ARG A 36 -16.61 -5.42 -10.38
CA ARG A 36 -15.36 -4.66 -10.22
C ARG A 36 -14.27 -5.60 -9.72
N PRO A 37 -13.03 -5.51 -10.25
CA PRO A 37 -11.95 -6.39 -9.82
C PRO A 37 -11.49 -6.05 -8.40
N ASN A 38 -11.03 -7.05 -7.67
CA ASN A 38 -10.20 -6.83 -6.49
C ASN A 38 -8.84 -6.24 -6.92
N ILE A 39 -8.26 -5.42 -6.06
CA ILE A 39 -7.00 -4.73 -6.33
C ILE A 39 -6.02 -5.04 -5.20
N VAL A 40 -4.87 -5.60 -5.54
CA VAL A 40 -3.72 -5.74 -4.62
C VAL A 40 -2.59 -4.86 -5.12
N LEU A 41 -2.20 -3.89 -4.31
CA LEU A 41 -1.03 -3.06 -4.54
C LEU A 41 0.08 -3.54 -3.59
N PHE A 42 1.02 -4.33 -4.14
CA PHE A 42 2.14 -4.89 -3.40
C PHE A 42 3.36 -3.98 -3.56
N LEU A 43 3.80 -3.35 -2.49
CA LEU A 43 4.93 -2.42 -2.50
C LEU A 43 6.07 -2.95 -1.62
N VAL A 44 7.26 -3.03 -2.19
CA VAL A 44 8.50 -3.38 -1.48
C VAL A 44 9.32 -2.12 -1.24
N ASP A 45 9.85 -1.98 -0.03
CA ASP A 45 10.63 -0.80 0.36
C ASP A 45 12.11 -0.98 0.02
N ASP A 46 12.72 0.05 -0.54
CA ASP A 46 14.16 0.12 -0.88
C ASP A 46 14.66 -0.94 -1.88
N MET A 47 13.79 -1.65 -2.58
CA MET A 47 14.18 -2.70 -3.53
C MET A 47 14.67 -2.09 -4.85
N GLY A 48 15.91 -2.39 -5.23
CA GLY A 48 16.48 -2.01 -6.50
C GLY A 48 16.04 -2.93 -7.66
N TRP A 49 16.15 -2.44 -8.87
CA TRP A 49 15.77 -3.19 -10.09
C TRP A 49 16.62 -4.46 -10.35
N GLN A 50 17.76 -4.59 -9.67
CA GLN A 50 18.60 -5.79 -9.71
C GLN A 50 18.41 -6.73 -8.52
N ASP A 51 17.63 -6.32 -7.49
CA ASP A 51 17.41 -7.11 -6.28
C ASP A 51 16.34 -8.20 -6.48
N THR A 52 16.42 -8.90 -7.60
CA THR A 52 15.45 -9.90 -8.03
C THR A 52 16.10 -10.89 -9.00
N SER A 53 15.60 -12.11 -9.07
CA SER A 53 16.01 -13.06 -10.09
C SER A 53 15.46 -12.72 -11.49
N LEU A 54 14.48 -11.80 -11.57
CA LEU A 54 13.89 -11.33 -12.81
C LEU A 54 14.76 -10.21 -13.44
N PRO A 55 15.26 -10.34 -14.67
CA PRO A 55 16.06 -9.30 -15.30
C PRO A 55 15.16 -8.18 -15.84
N PHE A 56 15.22 -7.00 -15.23
CA PHE A 56 14.55 -5.77 -15.71
C PHE A 56 15.36 -5.00 -16.76
N TRP A 57 16.47 -5.55 -17.22
CA TRP A 57 17.34 -5.00 -18.24
C TRP A 57 17.54 -5.98 -19.40
N THR A 58 18.13 -5.51 -20.48
CA THR A 58 18.43 -6.33 -21.67
C THR A 58 19.45 -7.43 -21.41
N GLN A 59 20.23 -7.28 -20.34
CA GLN A 59 21.24 -8.27 -19.92
C GLN A 59 20.96 -8.69 -18.49
N ARG A 60 21.11 -10.00 -18.24
CA ARG A 60 21.08 -10.58 -16.91
C ARG A 60 22.35 -10.20 -16.16
N THR A 61 22.23 -9.78 -14.90
CA THR A 61 23.34 -9.42 -14.03
C THR A 61 23.60 -10.53 -13.01
N HIS A 62 24.79 -10.53 -12.36
CA HIS A 62 25.09 -11.50 -11.31
C HIS A 62 24.13 -11.41 -10.11
N TYR A 63 23.53 -10.25 -9.84
CA TYR A 63 22.52 -10.08 -8.80
C TYR A 63 21.25 -10.87 -9.10
N ASN A 64 20.86 -10.94 -10.38
CA ASN A 64 19.73 -11.78 -10.79
C ASN A 64 19.99 -13.28 -10.58
N ASP A 65 21.26 -13.71 -10.48
CA ASP A 65 21.65 -15.09 -10.18
C ASP A 65 21.82 -15.32 -8.66
N THR A 66 22.03 -14.25 -7.91
CA THR A 66 22.21 -14.28 -6.46
C THR A 66 20.87 -14.41 -5.74
N TYR A 67 19.92 -13.55 -6.10
CA TYR A 67 18.62 -13.48 -5.43
C TYR A 67 17.63 -14.52 -5.97
N HIS A 68 16.74 -14.94 -5.09
CA HIS A 68 15.74 -15.98 -5.40
C HIS A 68 14.33 -15.42 -5.22
N THR A 69 13.70 -15.06 -6.34
CA THR A 69 12.35 -14.44 -6.37
C THR A 69 11.43 -15.13 -7.38
N PRO A 70 11.14 -16.44 -7.19
CA PRO A 70 10.34 -17.22 -8.14
C PRO A 70 8.89 -16.75 -8.28
N ASN A 71 8.34 -16.10 -7.26
CA ASN A 71 6.97 -15.58 -7.31
C ASN A 71 6.88 -14.26 -8.10
N MET A 72 7.93 -13.44 -8.08
CA MET A 72 8.03 -12.30 -9.00
C MET A 72 8.16 -12.79 -10.46
N GLU A 73 8.91 -13.85 -10.71
CA GLU A 73 8.97 -14.48 -12.05
C GLU A 73 7.59 -15.01 -12.48
N ARG A 74 6.87 -15.67 -11.57
CA ARG A 74 5.50 -16.14 -11.80
C ARG A 74 4.56 -14.99 -12.14
N LEU A 75 4.58 -13.91 -11.36
CA LEU A 75 3.77 -12.72 -11.60
C LEU A 75 4.11 -12.08 -12.96
N ALA A 76 5.38 -11.94 -13.29
CA ALA A 76 5.82 -11.38 -14.57
C ALA A 76 5.37 -12.24 -15.77
N ALA A 77 5.37 -13.57 -15.62
CA ALA A 77 4.90 -14.49 -16.66
C ALA A 77 3.38 -14.40 -16.90
N GLN A 78 2.62 -14.01 -15.87
CA GLN A 78 1.15 -13.85 -15.94
C GLN A 78 0.71 -12.45 -16.31
N GLY A 79 1.60 -11.45 -16.20
CA GLY A 79 1.27 -10.04 -16.29
C GLY A 79 2.08 -9.25 -17.30
N LYS A 80 2.34 -8.00 -16.94
CA LYS A 80 3.16 -7.05 -17.70
C LYS A 80 4.30 -6.56 -16.82
N MET A 81 5.51 -6.60 -17.35
CA MET A 81 6.70 -6.04 -16.72
C MET A 81 7.01 -4.67 -17.32
N PHE A 82 7.09 -3.64 -16.47
CA PHE A 82 7.46 -2.29 -16.87
C PHE A 82 8.95 -2.07 -16.58
N THR A 83 9.73 -1.82 -17.62
CA THR A 83 11.18 -1.61 -17.51
C THR A 83 11.55 -0.14 -17.31
N GLN A 84 10.58 0.77 -17.39
CA GLN A 84 10.74 2.21 -17.20
C GLN A 84 9.65 2.74 -16.26
N ALA A 85 9.71 2.33 -14.99
CA ALA A 85 8.89 2.84 -13.92
C ALA A 85 9.79 3.49 -12.86
N TYR A 86 9.45 4.71 -12.43
CA TYR A 86 10.29 5.51 -11.56
C TYR A 86 9.53 5.92 -10.30
N ALA A 87 10.21 5.84 -9.16
CA ALA A 87 9.75 6.35 -7.88
C ALA A 87 10.50 7.64 -7.51
N CYS A 88 10.10 8.30 -6.43
CA CYS A 88 10.91 9.34 -5.82
C CYS A 88 12.14 8.72 -5.14
N SER A 89 13.12 9.57 -4.78
CA SER A 89 14.40 9.10 -4.22
C SER A 89 14.28 8.40 -2.88
N ILE A 90 13.21 8.67 -2.11
CA ILE A 90 12.99 8.12 -0.77
C ILE A 90 11.52 7.82 -0.50
N SER A 91 11.25 7.10 0.61
CA SER A 91 9.97 6.49 0.97
C SER A 91 8.77 7.43 1.01
N SER A 92 8.77 8.46 1.90
CA SER A 92 7.58 9.30 2.08
C SER A 92 7.18 10.03 0.80
N PRO A 93 8.07 10.69 0.06
CA PRO A 93 7.72 11.29 -1.24
C PRO A 93 7.11 10.29 -2.22
N THR A 94 7.66 9.07 -2.30
CA THR A 94 7.14 8.01 -3.18
C THR A 94 5.72 7.61 -2.79
N ARG A 95 5.47 7.37 -1.50
CA ARG A 95 4.17 6.93 -0.98
C ARG A 95 3.12 8.02 -1.10
N VAL A 96 3.52 9.27 -0.83
CA VAL A 96 2.66 10.44 -1.03
C VAL A 96 2.31 10.60 -2.52
N SER A 97 3.28 10.49 -3.42
CA SER A 97 3.03 10.53 -4.87
C SER A 97 2.07 9.43 -5.32
N LEU A 98 2.27 8.20 -4.84
CA LEU A 98 1.45 7.03 -5.17
C LEU A 98 -0.03 7.24 -4.76
N PHE A 99 -0.26 7.76 -3.55
CA PHE A 99 -1.60 7.92 -2.99
C PHE A 99 -2.32 9.20 -3.41
N THR A 100 -1.59 10.18 -3.95
CA THR A 100 -2.17 11.47 -4.37
C THR A 100 -2.22 11.67 -5.87
N GLY A 101 -1.49 10.83 -6.65
CA GLY A 101 -1.30 11.04 -8.08
C GLY A 101 -0.48 12.28 -8.43
N MET A 102 0.19 12.90 -7.45
CA MET A 102 1.01 14.10 -7.64
C MET A 102 2.50 13.76 -7.56
N ASN A 103 3.33 14.48 -8.31
CA ASN A 103 4.78 14.41 -8.13
C ASN A 103 5.24 15.19 -6.87
N ALA A 104 6.46 14.92 -6.41
CA ALA A 104 6.99 15.50 -5.17
C ALA A 104 7.09 17.03 -5.22
N ALA A 105 7.34 17.63 -6.37
CA ALA A 105 7.37 19.09 -6.53
C ALA A 105 5.99 19.72 -6.28
N ARG A 106 4.90 19.00 -6.61
CA ARG A 106 3.54 19.49 -6.41
C ARG A 106 3.05 19.28 -4.98
N HIS A 107 3.20 18.08 -4.41
CA HIS A 107 2.75 17.83 -3.04
C HIS A 107 3.74 18.33 -1.98
N ARG A 108 4.96 18.71 -2.34
CA ARG A 108 5.99 19.31 -1.48
C ARG A 108 6.40 18.47 -0.26
N VAL A 109 6.19 17.17 -0.30
CA VAL A 109 6.80 16.23 0.63
C VAL A 109 8.06 15.73 -0.06
N THR A 110 9.21 16.32 0.25
CA THR A 110 10.46 16.11 -0.50
C THR A 110 11.50 15.32 0.29
N SER A 111 11.25 15.13 1.59
CA SER A 111 12.07 14.28 2.46
C SER A 111 11.18 13.30 3.24
N TRP A 112 11.79 12.36 3.97
CA TRP A 112 11.03 11.41 4.79
C TRP A 112 10.46 12.10 6.04
N THR A 113 9.29 11.64 6.46
CA THR A 113 8.56 12.19 7.62
C THR A 113 8.74 11.27 8.83
N LEU A 114 8.80 11.83 10.04
CA LEU A 114 8.72 11.03 11.26
C LEU A 114 8.12 11.83 12.42
N ARG A 115 8.71 12.99 12.74
CA ARG A 115 8.30 13.82 13.87
C ARG A 115 7.60 15.08 13.35
N LYS A 116 6.54 15.48 14.03
CA LYS A 116 5.78 16.69 13.68
C LYS A 116 6.71 17.91 13.65
N ASN A 117 6.58 18.71 12.58
CA ASN A 117 7.31 19.95 12.34
C ASN A 117 8.85 19.82 12.37
N THR A 118 9.36 18.63 12.08
CA THR A 118 10.80 18.36 12.09
C THR A 118 11.25 17.92 10.72
N THR A 119 12.21 18.66 10.14
CA THR A 119 12.95 18.18 8.96
C THR A 119 14.04 17.21 9.39
N HIS A 120 14.31 16.23 8.55
CA HIS A 120 15.41 15.28 8.72
C HIS A 120 16.59 15.57 7.78
N GLU A 121 16.50 16.66 7.02
CA GLU A 121 17.63 17.15 6.23
C GLU A 121 18.76 17.60 7.14
N GLN A 122 19.99 17.22 6.78
CA GLN A 122 21.15 17.62 7.54
C GLN A 122 21.48 19.10 7.25
N PRO A 123 21.91 19.87 8.26
CA PRO A 123 22.37 21.23 8.01
C PRO A 123 23.45 21.26 6.92
N ASP A 124 23.32 22.21 6.02
CA ASP A 124 24.26 22.43 4.93
C ASP A 124 24.76 23.88 4.96
N SER A 125 26.04 24.11 4.61
CA SER A 125 26.64 25.44 4.63
C SER A 125 26.31 26.28 3.40
N VAL A 126 25.79 25.66 2.34
CA VAL A 126 25.52 26.28 1.05
C VAL A 126 24.02 26.31 0.74
N MET A 127 23.27 25.29 1.16
CA MET A 127 21.87 25.14 0.86
C MET A 127 20.99 25.36 2.07
N ILE A 128 19.88 26.10 1.87
CA ILE A 128 18.79 26.20 2.84
C ILE A 128 17.68 25.28 2.35
N TYR A 129 17.43 24.21 3.08
CA TYR A 129 16.35 23.28 2.76
C TYR A 129 15.00 23.90 3.10
N PRO A 130 14.03 23.84 2.19
CA PRO A 130 12.69 24.37 2.48
C PRO A 130 11.96 23.44 3.44
N GLU A 131 11.36 24.04 4.46
CA GLU A 131 10.48 23.36 5.43
C GLU A 131 9.04 23.21 4.88
N TRP A 132 8.88 22.64 3.71
CA TRP A 132 7.56 22.56 3.08
C TRP A 132 6.59 21.65 3.87
N ASN A 133 6.10 20.56 3.26
CA ASN A 133 5.15 19.67 3.90
C ASN A 133 5.86 18.53 4.66
N VAL A 134 6.74 18.91 5.62
CA VAL A 134 7.53 17.97 6.44
C VAL A 134 6.67 17.03 7.28
N ASN A 135 5.39 17.36 7.48
CA ASN A 135 4.42 16.51 8.16
C ASN A 135 3.72 15.51 7.24
N GLY A 136 4.03 15.49 5.93
CA GLY A 136 3.47 14.54 4.98
C GLY A 136 2.03 14.83 4.58
N ILE A 137 1.22 13.78 4.41
CA ILE A 137 -0.22 13.90 4.13
C ILE A 137 -0.98 14.06 5.45
N CYS A 138 -1.99 14.91 5.45
CA CYS A 138 -3.01 14.95 6.50
C CYS A 138 -4.34 15.36 5.88
N GLN A 139 -5.40 14.60 6.14
CA GLN A 139 -6.75 14.90 5.64
C GLN A 139 -7.48 15.95 6.51
N GLU A 140 -7.05 16.10 7.75
CA GLU A 140 -7.67 17.04 8.66
C GLU A 140 -7.21 18.48 8.40
N PRO A 141 -8.14 19.45 8.25
CA PRO A 141 -7.78 20.85 8.08
C PRO A 141 -7.08 21.42 9.32
N GLY A 142 -6.21 22.42 9.11
CA GLY A 142 -5.55 23.13 10.20
C GLY A 142 -4.25 22.50 10.71
N ILE A 143 -3.82 21.38 10.17
CA ILE A 143 -2.48 20.84 10.43
C ILE A 143 -1.50 21.46 9.42
N GLU A 144 -0.68 22.37 9.90
CA GLU A 144 0.30 23.09 9.08
C GLU A 144 1.36 22.13 8.47
N ARG A 145 2.01 22.56 7.40
CA ARG A 145 3.10 21.84 6.74
C ARG A 145 2.70 20.40 6.32
N THR A 146 1.45 20.27 5.84
CA THR A 146 0.91 19.03 5.31
C THR A 146 0.34 19.23 3.92
N THR A 147 0.27 18.14 3.16
CA THR A 147 -0.49 18.07 1.92
C THR A 147 -1.90 17.57 2.23
N GLN A 148 -2.91 18.38 1.94
CA GLN A 148 -4.32 18.01 2.05
C GLN A 148 -4.86 17.66 0.67
N VAL A 149 -5.21 16.40 0.47
CA VAL A 149 -5.69 15.90 -0.82
C VAL A 149 -6.56 14.66 -0.61
N THR A 150 -7.47 14.39 -1.54
CA THR A 150 -8.18 13.11 -1.61
C THR A 150 -7.18 12.01 -2.00
N THR A 151 -7.07 10.96 -1.21
CA THR A 151 -6.16 9.85 -1.46
C THR A 151 -6.77 8.78 -2.35
N LEU A 152 -5.93 7.94 -2.96
CA LEU A 152 -6.37 6.76 -3.71
C LEU A 152 -7.28 5.85 -2.86
N ALA A 153 -6.91 5.61 -1.59
CA ALA A 153 -7.70 4.78 -0.70
C ALA A 153 -9.10 5.39 -0.44
N GLN A 154 -9.19 6.70 -0.25
CA GLN A 154 -10.45 7.40 -0.10
C GLN A 154 -11.32 7.29 -1.35
N VAL A 155 -10.74 7.53 -2.53
CA VAL A 155 -11.47 7.38 -3.80
C VAL A 155 -12.02 5.96 -3.95
N LEU A 156 -11.22 4.93 -3.65
CA LEU A 156 -11.66 3.54 -3.75
C LEU A 156 -12.75 3.22 -2.73
N LYS A 157 -12.62 3.68 -1.49
CA LYS A 157 -13.64 3.53 -0.46
C LYS A 157 -14.96 4.17 -0.88
N GLU A 158 -14.95 5.41 -1.37
CA GLU A 158 -16.14 6.13 -1.88
C GLU A 158 -16.78 5.42 -3.08
N ASN A 159 -16.02 4.59 -3.79
CA ASN A 159 -16.51 3.75 -4.87
C ASN A 159 -16.81 2.30 -4.43
N GLY A 160 -16.99 2.04 -3.13
CA GLY A 160 -17.47 0.79 -2.58
C GLY A 160 -16.44 -0.33 -2.56
N TYR A 161 -15.16 0.01 -2.44
CA TYR A 161 -14.11 -0.95 -2.12
C TYR A 161 -13.89 -1.01 -0.62
N GLN A 162 -13.72 -2.20 -0.08
CA GLN A 162 -13.16 -2.38 1.24
C GLN A 162 -11.65 -2.09 1.18
N THR A 163 -11.16 -1.17 1.97
CA THR A 163 -9.80 -0.65 1.87
C THR A 163 -8.94 -1.12 3.04
N ILE A 164 -7.90 -1.90 2.74
CA ILE A 164 -7.04 -2.57 3.70
C ILE A 164 -5.60 -2.08 3.54
N HIS A 165 -5.04 -1.53 4.61
CA HIS A 165 -3.63 -1.21 4.72
C HIS A 165 -2.92 -2.30 5.53
N CYS A 166 -1.78 -2.80 5.04
CA CYS A 166 -0.96 -3.76 5.76
C CYS A 166 0.53 -3.43 5.60
N GLY A 167 1.21 -3.14 6.70
CA GLY A 167 2.65 -2.89 6.77
C GLY A 167 3.02 -1.43 6.89
N LYS A 168 4.08 -1.00 6.22
CA LYS A 168 4.64 0.37 6.29
C LYS A 168 3.71 1.41 5.69
N ALA A 169 3.28 2.37 6.50
CA ALA A 169 2.50 3.53 6.05
C ALA A 169 3.40 4.70 5.61
N HIS A 170 4.07 5.33 6.55
CA HIS A 170 5.03 6.41 6.31
C HIS A 170 4.47 7.57 5.46
N PHE A 171 3.18 7.87 5.62
CA PHE A 171 2.48 8.94 4.92
C PHE A 171 2.61 10.30 5.60
N GLY A 172 2.56 10.30 6.93
CA GLY A 172 2.56 11.50 7.75
C GLY A 172 3.33 11.33 9.05
N ALA A 173 3.68 12.47 9.64
CA ALA A 173 4.49 12.52 10.86
C ALA A 173 3.71 12.03 12.08
N ASN A 174 4.42 11.45 13.05
CA ASN A 174 3.91 11.15 14.38
C ASN A 174 3.31 12.42 15.02
N ASP A 175 2.32 12.27 15.88
CA ASP A 175 1.54 13.35 16.48
C ASP A 175 0.75 14.21 15.47
N THR A 176 0.49 13.63 14.28
CA THR A 176 -0.47 14.16 13.31
C THR A 176 -1.45 13.06 12.90
N PRO A 177 -2.68 13.40 12.49
CA PRO A 177 -3.63 12.39 11.99
C PRO A 177 -3.08 11.57 10.83
N GLY A 178 -2.24 12.15 9.98
CA GLY A 178 -1.60 11.46 8.85
C GLY A 178 -0.65 10.31 9.21
N ALA A 179 -0.33 10.14 10.50
CA ALA A 179 0.39 8.97 10.99
C ALA A 179 -0.43 7.67 10.93
N ASP A 180 -1.77 7.79 10.96
CA ASP A 180 -2.68 6.65 10.95
C ASP A 180 -3.34 6.47 9.57
N PRO A 181 -3.11 5.34 8.88
CA PRO A 181 -3.77 5.02 7.62
C PRO A 181 -5.30 5.10 7.64
N LEU A 182 -5.95 4.90 8.78
CA LEU A 182 -7.40 5.01 8.88
C LEU A 182 -7.90 6.41 8.52
N THR A 183 -7.10 7.45 8.80
CA THR A 183 -7.44 8.83 8.42
C THR A 183 -7.28 9.10 6.92
N MET A 184 -6.63 8.17 6.20
CA MET A 184 -6.33 8.29 4.77
C MET A 184 -7.33 7.58 3.87
N GLY A 185 -8.43 7.07 4.43
CA GLY A 185 -9.47 6.35 3.71
C GLY A 185 -9.36 4.83 3.76
N PHE A 186 -8.41 4.27 4.50
CA PHE A 186 -8.40 2.85 4.81
C PHE A 186 -9.40 2.52 5.92
N GLU A 187 -10.03 1.35 5.84
CA GLU A 187 -10.96 0.83 6.86
C GLU A 187 -10.27 -0.13 7.82
N VAL A 188 -9.19 -0.74 7.36
CA VAL A 188 -8.35 -1.63 8.17
C VAL A 188 -6.90 -1.14 8.10
N ASN A 189 -6.26 -1.05 9.27
CA ASN A 189 -4.84 -0.76 9.40
C ASN A 189 -4.13 -1.88 10.17
N ILE A 190 -3.21 -2.56 9.50
CA ILE A 190 -2.36 -3.60 10.07
C ILE A 190 -0.94 -3.07 10.09
N ALA A 191 -0.41 -2.81 11.27
CA ALA A 191 0.99 -2.42 11.50
C ALA A 191 1.44 -1.09 10.84
N GLY A 192 0.52 -0.27 10.32
CA GLY A 192 0.85 1.02 9.70
C GLY A 192 0.96 2.15 10.72
N HIS A 193 2.03 2.95 10.62
CA HIS A 193 2.25 4.12 11.47
C HIS A 193 3.23 5.11 10.81
N ALA A 194 3.65 6.14 11.56
CA ALA A 194 4.52 7.20 11.04
C ALA A 194 5.93 6.75 10.64
N ALA A 195 6.48 5.71 11.29
CA ALA A 195 7.88 5.33 11.04
C ALA A 195 8.04 4.56 9.73
N GLY A 196 9.15 4.87 9.06
CA GLY A 196 9.49 4.27 7.76
C GLY A 196 10.31 2.99 7.85
N SER A 197 10.79 2.61 9.04
CA SER A 197 11.56 1.39 9.27
C SER A 197 11.02 0.65 10.48
N PRO A 198 11.17 -0.68 10.57
CA PRO A 198 10.85 -1.39 11.78
C PRO A 198 12.03 -1.29 12.77
N ALA A 199 11.76 -1.24 14.07
CA ALA A 199 12.82 -1.34 15.07
C ALA A 199 13.45 -2.74 15.12
N SER A 200 12.69 -3.76 14.74
CA SER A 200 13.17 -5.14 14.57
C SER A 200 12.22 -5.91 13.65
N TYR A 201 12.78 -6.84 12.87
CA TYR A 201 12.00 -7.80 12.08
C TYR A 201 11.57 -9.05 12.89
N TYR A 202 12.05 -9.20 14.12
CA TYR A 202 11.82 -10.41 14.91
C TYR A 202 10.65 -10.27 15.88
N GLY A 203 9.70 -11.21 15.81
CA GLY A 203 8.65 -11.40 16.82
C GLY A 203 9.24 -11.66 18.20
N LYS A 204 10.37 -12.38 18.28
CA LYS A 204 11.15 -12.60 19.50
C LYS A 204 11.60 -11.31 20.19
N ASN A 205 11.81 -10.25 19.42
CA ASN A 205 12.11 -8.91 19.93
C ASN A 205 10.86 -8.02 19.98
N ASN A 206 9.67 -8.62 19.93
CA ASN A 206 8.37 -7.92 19.90
C ASN A 206 8.29 -6.83 18.80
N PHE A 207 8.99 -7.02 17.67
CA PHE A 207 9.13 -6.02 16.61
C PHE A 207 9.59 -4.64 17.11
N GLY A 208 10.38 -4.63 18.20
CA GLY A 208 10.90 -3.42 18.84
C GLY A 208 10.03 -2.86 19.96
N ASN A 209 8.87 -3.45 20.25
CA ASN A 209 8.01 -3.01 21.35
C ASN A 209 8.59 -3.41 22.70
N LYS A 210 8.50 -2.51 23.68
CA LYS A 210 8.99 -2.71 25.03
C LYS A 210 7.83 -2.88 26.00
N PRO A 211 7.95 -3.83 26.96
CA PRO A 211 6.90 -4.07 27.95
C PRO A 211 6.60 -2.86 28.87
N ASP A 212 7.58 -1.97 29.04
CA ASP A 212 7.44 -0.77 29.87
C ASP A 212 6.77 0.41 29.14
N GLY A 213 6.30 0.21 27.92
CA GLY A 213 5.66 1.22 27.08
C GLY A 213 6.61 2.27 26.49
N LYS A 214 7.93 2.19 26.76
CA LYS A 214 8.94 3.11 26.23
C LYS A 214 9.54 2.59 24.91
N SER A 215 8.65 2.23 24.00
CA SER A 215 9.03 1.76 22.67
C SER A 215 9.59 2.89 21.82
N PRO A 216 10.61 2.62 20.96
CA PRO A 216 11.04 3.59 19.96
C PRO A 216 9.92 3.86 18.95
N LEU A 217 9.94 5.03 18.29
CA LEU A 217 8.94 5.37 17.25
C LEU A 217 8.88 4.35 16.11
N ALA A 218 9.96 3.63 15.86
CA ALA A 218 10.06 2.59 14.85
C ALA A 218 9.54 1.22 15.32
N ALA A 219 9.05 1.07 16.57
CA ALA A 219 8.42 -0.17 17.02
C ALA A 219 7.12 -0.39 16.25
N VAL A 220 6.95 -1.59 15.68
CA VAL A 220 5.82 -1.91 14.82
C VAL A 220 4.59 -2.24 15.68
N PRO A 221 3.46 -1.51 15.52
CA PRO A 221 2.26 -1.72 16.33
C PRO A 221 1.37 -2.84 15.77
N GLY A 222 0.41 -3.31 16.58
CA GLY A 222 -0.72 -4.13 16.13
C GLY A 222 -0.38 -5.59 15.80
N LEU A 223 0.80 -6.05 16.21
CA LEU A 223 1.26 -7.44 16.00
C LEU A 223 1.57 -8.16 17.31
N GLU A 224 0.93 -7.77 18.40
CA GLU A 224 1.20 -8.25 19.77
C GLU A 224 1.08 -9.77 19.91
N LYS A 225 0.21 -10.41 19.13
CA LYS A 225 0.03 -11.88 19.14
C LYS A 225 1.26 -12.67 18.67
N TYR A 226 2.17 -12.00 17.96
CA TYR A 226 3.44 -12.59 17.51
C TYR A 226 4.62 -12.26 18.42
N HIS A 227 4.41 -11.46 19.49
CA HIS A 227 5.46 -11.12 20.44
C HIS A 227 6.00 -12.36 21.13
N GLY A 228 7.33 -12.44 21.27
CA GLY A 228 8.02 -13.59 21.86
C GLY A 228 8.11 -14.83 20.96
N THR A 229 7.56 -14.80 19.73
CA THR A 229 7.61 -15.93 18.79
C THR A 229 8.79 -15.79 17.82
N ASP A 230 9.08 -16.85 17.08
CA ASP A 230 10.09 -16.85 16.02
C ASP A 230 9.55 -16.28 14.69
N THR A 231 8.30 -15.80 14.65
CA THR A 231 7.67 -15.24 13.45
C THR A 231 8.43 -14.00 12.97
N PHE A 232 8.78 -13.98 11.70
CA PHE A 232 9.42 -12.84 11.06
C PHE A 232 8.40 -11.79 10.62
N LEU A 233 8.75 -10.51 10.58
CA LEU A 233 7.79 -9.42 10.31
C LEU A 233 7.08 -9.59 8.97
N SER A 234 7.79 -9.95 7.90
CA SER A 234 7.16 -10.17 6.59
C SER A 234 6.13 -11.31 6.62
N GLU A 235 6.40 -12.36 7.41
CA GLU A 235 5.46 -13.47 7.61
C GLU A 235 4.23 -13.02 8.43
N ALA A 236 4.44 -12.30 9.53
CA ALA A 236 3.34 -11.78 10.35
C ALA A 236 2.38 -10.90 9.52
N LEU A 237 2.94 -9.99 8.72
CA LEU A 237 2.15 -9.12 7.84
C LEU A 237 1.36 -9.93 6.80
N THR A 238 1.98 -10.95 6.20
CA THR A 238 1.31 -11.82 5.21
C THR A 238 0.12 -12.56 5.83
N LEU A 239 0.32 -13.15 7.01
CA LEU A 239 -0.73 -13.86 7.74
C LEU A 239 -1.89 -12.93 8.12
N GLU A 240 -1.61 -11.70 8.57
CA GLU A 240 -2.66 -10.74 8.88
C GLU A 240 -3.36 -10.19 7.64
N ALA A 241 -2.65 -10.00 6.54
CA ALA A 241 -3.25 -9.60 5.28
C ALA A 241 -4.26 -10.66 4.79
N MET A 242 -3.88 -11.94 4.75
CA MET A 242 -4.78 -13.04 4.36
C MET A 242 -6.01 -13.11 5.26
N LYS A 243 -5.84 -12.98 6.58
CA LYS A 243 -6.96 -12.94 7.52
C LYS A 243 -7.90 -11.74 7.32
N ALA A 244 -7.35 -10.58 6.95
CA ALA A 244 -8.18 -9.43 6.60
C ALA A 244 -8.95 -9.66 5.31
N LEU A 245 -8.35 -10.35 4.34
CA LEU A 245 -9.01 -10.75 3.10
C LEU A 245 -10.13 -11.77 3.33
N ASP A 246 -9.95 -12.75 4.25
CA ASP A 246 -11.03 -13.66 4.68
C ASP A 246 -12.27 -12.88 5.16
N SER A 247 -12.04 -11.81 5.94
CA SER A 247 -13.10 -10.95 6.43
C SER A 247 -13.73 -10.10 5.32
N ALA A 248 -12.93 -9.67 4.37
CA ALA A 248 -13.38 -8.87 3.22
C ALA A 248 -14.24 -9.69 2.26
N GLN A 249 -13.86 -10.93 1.97
CA GLN A 249 -14.60 -11.83 1.09
C GLN A 249 -16.00 -12.20 1.60
N GLN A 250 -16.26 -12.07 2.90
CA GLN A 250 -17.58 -12.29 3.48
C GLN A 250 -18.61 -11.21 3.10
N LYS A 251 -18.13 -10.09 2.57
CA LYS A 251 -18.98 -8.98 2.17
C LYS A 251 -19.06 -8.92 0.66
N ASP A 252 -19.94 -9.14 -0.07
CA ASP A 252 -20.05 -9.13 -1.55
C ASP A 252 -19.63 -7.79 -2.21
N GLU A 253 -18.44 -7.31 -1.79
CA GLU A 253 -17.82 -6.05 -2.21
C GLU A 253 -16.38 -6.27 -2.65
N PRO A 254 -15.88 -5.56 -3.66
CA PRO A 254 -14.48 -5.66 -4.04
C PRO A 254 -13.58 -5.09 -2.93
N PHE A 255 -12.36 -5.59 -2.82
CA PHE A 255 -11.38 -5.06 -1.89
C PHE A 255 -10.19 -4.39 -2.59
N PHE A 256 -9.58 -3.46 -1.89
CA PHE A 256 -8.27 -2.90 -2.18
C PHE A 256 -7.33 -3.22 -1.02
N LEU A 257 -6.35 -4.08 -1.26
CA LEU A 257 -5.27 -4.37 -0.33
C LEU A 257 -4.03 -3.58 -0.74
N TYR A 258 -3.57 -2.68 0.13
CA TYR A 258 -2.23 -2.11 0.04
C TYR A 258 -1.30 -2.90 0.95
N MET A 259 -0.59 -3.86 0.36
CA MET A 259 0.44 -4.66 1.03
C MET A 259 1.78 -3.95 0.89
N ALA A 260 2.24 -3.32 1.95
CA ALA A 260 3.42 -2.47 1.97
C ALA A 260 4.45 -3.03 2.96
N HIS A 261 5.35 -3.88 2.48
CA HIS A 261 6.37 -4.43 3.34
C HIS A 261 7.31 -3.36 3.91
N TYR A 262 7.79 -3.57 5.14
CA TYR A 262 8.98 -2.88 5.66
C TYR A 262 10.26 -3.41 5.02
N ALA A 263 10.25 -4.66 4.55
CA ALA A 263 11.35 -5.25 3.81
C ALA A 263 11.52 -4.51 2.45
N ILE A 264 12.72 -4.24 2.03
CA ILE A 264 14.00 -4.73 2.54
C ILE A 264 14.77 -3.65 3.31
N HIS A 265 14.08 -2.70 3.92
CA HIS A 265 14.67 -1.58 4.68
C HIS A 265 15.49 -2.07 5.89
N THR A 266 16.45 -1.27 6.34
CA THR A 266 17.18 -1.51 7.59
C THR A 266 16.26 -1.61 8.81
N PRO A 267 16.66 -2.39 9.85
CA PRO A 267 17.91 -3.10 10.04
C PRO A 267 18.03 -4.35 9.14
N ILE A 268 19.23 -4.62 8.62
CA ILE A 268 19.46 -5.82 7.82
C ILE A 268 19.58 -7.03 8.76
N GLN A 269 18.43 -7.63 9.06
CA GLN A 269 18.28 -8.78 9.93
C GLN A 269 17.92 -10.02 9.11
N PRO A 270 18.66 -11.14 9.27
CA PRO A 270 18.37 -12.33 8.49
C PRO A 270 17.03 -12.98 8.87
N ASP A 271 16.28 -13.38 7.86
CA ASP A 271 15.22 -14.35 8.03
C ASP A 271 15.86 -15.75 8.08
N TYR A 272 15.87 -16.33 9.25
CA TYR A 272 16.55 -17.62 9.48
C TYR A 272 15.92 -18.79 8.73
N ARG A 273 14.71 -18.64 8.18
CA ARG A 273 14.08 -19.65 7.31
C ARG A 273 14.88 -19.87 6.02
N PHE A 274 15.62 -18.83 5.55
CA PHE A 274 16.35 -18.84 4.28
C PHE A 274 17.87 -18.62 4.45
N TYR A 275 18.33 -18.20 5.63
CA TYR A 275 19.67 -17.65 5.83
C TYR A 275 20.79 -18.65 5.50
N GLN A 276 20.67 -19.89 5.99
CA GLN A 276 21.72 -20.90 5.79
C GLN A 276 21.98 -21.18 4.32
N LYS A 277 20.96 -21.22 3.50
CA LYS A 277 21.07 -21.46 2.06
C LYS A 277 21.97 -20.42 1.34
N TYR A 278 21.92 -19.16 1.78
CA TYR A 278 22.76 -18.10 1.20
C TYR A 278 24.19 -18.14 1.72
N LEU A 279 24.40 -18.49 2.98
CA LEU A 279 25.74 -18.76 3.51
C LEU A 279 26.40 -19.94 2.78
N ASP A 280 25.67 -21.01 2.52
CA ASP A 280 26.16 -22.20 1.79
C ASP A 280 26.51 -21.88 0.32
N LYS A 281 25.87 -20.83 -0.26
CA LYS A 281 26.24 -20.27 -1.56
C LYS A 281 27.51 -19.40 -1.51
N GLY A 282 28.06 -19.15 -0.32
CA GLY A 282 29.27 -18.36 -0.11
C GLY A 282 29.05 -16.84 0.00
N LEU A 283 27.82 -16.39 0.20
CA LEU A 283 27.56 -14.94 0.42
C LEU A 283 28.13 -14.51 1.80
N PRO A 284 28.71 -13.32 1.89
CA PRO A 284 29.05 -12.71 3.17
C PRO A 284 27.79 -12.59 4.07
N PRO A 285 27.93 -12.65 5.41
CA PRO A 285 26.79 -12.66 6.33
C PRO A 285 25.76 -11.54 6.13
N VAL A 286 26.21 -10.31 5.85
CA VAL A 286 25.31 -9.17 5.64
C VAL A 286 24.56 -9.29 4.30
N GLU A 287 25.25 -9.71 3.25
CA GLU A 287 24.62 -9.93 1.94
C GLU A 287 23.65 -11.12 1.98
N ALA A 288 24.00 -12.18 2.70
CA ALA A 288 23.12 -13.31 2.95
C ALA A 288 21.86 -12.87 3.71
N ALA A 289 22.00 -12.01 4.74
CA ALA A 289 20.87 -11.45 5.46
C ALA A 289 19.98 -10.59 4.55
N TYR A 290 20.56 -9.76 3.72
CA TYR A 290 19.82 -8.95 2.73
C TYR A 290 19.05 -9.82 1.74
N ALA A 291 19.69 -10.86 1.21
CA ALA A 291 19.04 -11.81 0.31
C ALA A 291 17.83 -12.51 0.95
N THR A 292 17.86 -12.75 2.27
CA THR A 292 16.72 -13.35 2.97
C THR A 292 15.55 -12.40 3.11
N LEU A 293 15.79 -11.08 3.24
CA LEU A 293 14.72 -10.09 3.26
C LEU A 293 13.98 -10.06 1.92
N ILE A 294 14.74 -10.15 0.80
CA ILE A 294 14.20 -10.23 -0.56
C ILE A 294 13.36 -11.51 -0.73
N GLU A 295 13.90 -12.66 -0.35
CA GLU A 295 13.20 -13.94 -0.51
C GLU A 295 11.96 -14.03 0.40
N GLY A 296 12.04 -13.52 1.62
CA GLY A 296 10.89 -13.47 2.54
C GLY A 296 9.76 -12.60 1.99
N MET A 297 10.07 -11.52 1.30
CA MET A 297 9.12 -10.68 0.60
C MET A 297 8.52 -11.41 -0.63
N ASP A 298 9.36 -12.07 -1.44
CA ASP A 298 8.89 -12.84 -2.58
C ASP A 298 7.98 -14.00 -2.16
N LYS A 299 8.31 -14.67 -1.03
CA LYS A 299 7.43 -15.69 -0.45
C LYS A 299 6.07 -15.09 -0.07
N SER A 300 6.05 -13.89 0.54
CA SER A 300 4.80 -13.19 0.84
C SER A 300 3.95 -12.93 -0.41
N LEU A 301 4.59 -12.52 -1.51
CA LEU A 301 3.91 -12.35 -2.79
C LEU A 301 3.29 -13.68 -3.26
N GLY A 302 4.05 -14.77 -3.19
CA GLY A 302 3.59 -16.11 -3.56
C GLY A 302 2.41 -16.56 -2.71
N ASP A 303 2.50 -16.43 -1.40
CA ASP A 303 1.44 -16.81 -0.47
C ASP A 303 0.12 -16.06 -0.76
N LEU A 304 0.21 -14.75 -1.06
CA LEU A 304 -0.96 -13.96 -1.45
C LEU A 304 -1.51 -14.36 -2.82
N MET A 305 -0.65 -14.65 -3.80
CA MET A 305 -1.10 -15.14 -5.11
C MET A 305 -1.81 -16.48 -4.98
N ASP A 306 -1.25 -17.42 -4.21
CA ASP A 306 -1.87 -18.75 -3.99
C ASP A 306 -3.20 -18.64 -3.24
N TYR A 307 -3.29 -17.70 -2.27
CA TYR A 307 -4.53 -17.41 -1.55
C TYR A 307 -5.62 -16.86 -2.47
N LEU A 308 -5.26 -16.03 -3.43
CA LEU A 308 -6.23 -15.42 -4.36
C LEU A 308 -6.65 -16.35 -5.50
N ASP A 309 -5.85 -17.37 -5.80
CA ASP A 309 -6.14 -18.39 -6.83
C ASP A 309 -7.08 -19.49 -6.31
N ASN A 310 -7.27 -19.64 -4.98
CA ASN A 310 -8.11 -20.64 -4.31
C ASN A 310 -9.44 -20.07 -3.86
#